data_1258392915c295e2c9df2155ba6a350d
#
_entry.id   1258392915c295e2c9df2155ba6a350d
#
_cell.length_a   1.000
_cell.length_b   1.000
_cell.length_c   1.000
_cell.angle_alpha   90.00
_cell.angle_beta   90.00
_cell.angle_gamma   90.00
#
_symmetry.space_group_name_H-M   'P 1'
#
loop_
_entity.id
_entity.type
_entity.pdbx_description
1 polymer ?
#
loop_
_entity_poly.entity_id
_entity_poly.type
_entity_poly.pdbx_seq_one_letter_code
_entity_poly.pdbx_strand_id
1 'polypeptide(L)'
;EAAGTVLAVSPEAGTEAKSGDAITVTVAVPYTVPDVEGMSEADAKAALQAEGYEVTSEWYTTEDIEEGTAVSTDPAAGSELNSGSEVTLYVAHSRGTELVDLTREILPGANLTNDEGSFKVENIKSCTYRGDGEVLYTVEARQYEVVTMPFGLGQETVFAKKLTTIEGGIVWNDDNEVSYASPSIRY
;
A
#
# COMPACT_ATOMS: atom_id res chain seq x y z
N GLU A 1 -2.59 -28.85 14.97
CA GLU A 1 -1.90 -29.85 15.82
C GLU A 1 -0.42 -29.95 15.43
N ALA A 2 0.47 -30.32 16.36
CA ALA A 2 1.91 -30.39 16.07
C ALA A 2 2.21 -31.40 14.94
N ALA A 3 3.15 -31.07 14.09
CA ALA A 3 3.63 -31.93 13.01
C ALA A 3 3.99 -33.36 13.53
N GLY A 4 3.57 -34.37 12.79
CA GLY A 4 3.80 -35.76 13.17
C GLY A 4 2.87 -36.33 14.25
N THR A 5 1.91 -35.51 14.76
CA THR A 5 0.87 -36.02 15.66
C THR A 5 -0.04 -37.01 14.91
N VAL A 6 -0.26 -38.20 15.50
CA VAL A 6 -1.19 -39.17 14.94
C VAL A 6 -2.62 -38.68 15.22
N LEU A 7 -3.36 -38.38 14.18
CA LEU A 7 -4.76 -37.88 14.24
C LEU A 7 -5.76 -39.03 14.29
N ALA A 8 -5.51 -40.10 13.55
CA ALA A 8 -6.40 -41.25 13.47
C ALA A 8 -5.62 -42.52 13.10
N VAL A 9 -6.13 -43.66 13.52
CA VAL A 9 -5.64 -45.00 13.14
C VAL A 9 -6.86 -45.81 12.70
N SER A 10 -6.78 -46.48 11.55
CA SER A 10 -7.81 -47.35 11.04
C SER A 10 -7.21 -48.74 10.69
N PRO A 11 -7.70 -49.85 11.19
CA PRO A 11 -8.79 -49.96 12.19
C PRO A 11 -8.44 -49.35 13.55
N GLU A 12 -9.50 -48.98 14.33
CA GLU A 12 -9.32 -48.32 15.62
C GLU A 12 -8.50 -49.22 16.59
N ALA A 13 -7.80 -48.57 17.54
CA ALA A 13 -7.01 -49.26 18.57
C ALA A 13 -7.86 -50.25 19.36
N GLY A 14 -7.39 -51.51 19.49
CA GLY A 14 -8.15 -52.58 20.12
C GLY A 14 -8.92 -53.48 19.16
N THR A 15 -8.94 -53.17 17.87
CA THR A 15 -9.52 -54.06 16.84
C THR A 15 -8.62 -55.25 16.61
N GLU A 16 -9.19 -56.47 16.55
CA GLU A 16 -8.41 -57.66 16.16
C GLU A 16 -7.95 -57.54 14.71
N ALA A 17 -6.65 -57.61 14.50
CA ALA A 17 -6.01 -57.59 13.19
C ALA A 17 -5.21 -58.88 12.97
N LYS A 18 -5.16 -59.35 11.73
CA LYS A 18 -4.35 -60.48 11.33
C LYS A 18 -3.02 -60.04 10.72
N SER A 19 -2.05 -60.92 10.78
CA SER A 19 -0.76 -60.67 10.13
C SER A 19 -0.96 -60.42 8.63
N GLY A 20 -0.59 -59.23 8.13
CA GLY A 20 -0.79 -58.80 6.73
C GLY A 20 -1.94 -57.82 6.51
N ASP A 21 -2.77 -57.54 7.53
CA ASP A 21 -3.81 -56.55 7.44
C ASP A 21 -3.18 -55.12 7.33
N ALA A 22 -3.78 -54.29 6.49
CA ALA A 22 -3.32 -52.91 6.31
C ALA A 22 -3.79 -52.04 7.49
N ILE A 23 -2.89 -51.25 8.04
CA ILE A 23 -3.20 -50.24 9.05
C ILE A 23 -2.93 -48.85 8.40
N THR A 24 -3.93 -48.00 8.40
CA THR A 24 -3.80 -46.62 7.93
C THR A 24 -3.59 -45.71 9.13
N VAL A 25 -2.52 -44.93 9.11
CA VAL A 25 -2.24 -43.93 10.13
C VAL A 25 -2.31 -42.56 9.48
N THR A 26 -3.20 -41.73 10.01
CA THR A 26 -3.32 -40.32 9.58
C THR A 26 -2.49 -39.48 10.54
N VAL A 27 -1.54 -38.72 10.01
CA VAL A 27 -0.66 -37.84 10.79
C VAL A 27 -0.89 -36.39 10.42
N ALA A 28 -0.72 -35.50 11.39
CA ALA A 28 -0.71 -34.06 11.14
C ALA A 28 0.52 -33.68 10.31
N VAL A 29 0.33 -32.98 9.22
CA VAL A 29 1.40 -32.35 8.43
C VAL A 29 1.31 -30.85 8.66
N PRO A 30 2.42 -30.16 8.95
CA PRO A 30 2.39 -28.71 9.08
C PRO A 30 2.09 -28.07 7.73
N TYR A 31 1.43 -26.93 7.75
CA TYR A 31 1.36 -26.05 6.61
C TYR A 31 2.68 -25.28 6.56
N THR A 32 3.32 -25.26 5.40
CA THR A 32 4.59 -24.57 5.18
C THR A 32 4.34 -23.35 4.31
N VAL A 33 4.82 -22.18 4.71
CA VAL A 33 4.73 -20.96 3.90
C VAL A 33 5.43 -21.20 2.57
N PRO A 34 4.72 -21.12 1.44
CA PRO A 34 5.32 -21.31 0.12
C PRO A 34 6.28 -20.16 -0.22
N ASP A 35 7.26 -20.44 -1.07
CA ASP A 35 8.12 -19.41 -1.64
C ASP A 35 7.36 -18.70 -2.77
N VAL A 36 7.13 -17.41 -2.59
CA VAL A 36 6.37 -16.55 -3.53
C VAL A 36 7.23 -15.41 -4.07
N GLU A 37 8.52 -15.38 -3.76
CA GLU A 37 9.45 -14.35 -4.22
C GLU A 37 9.47 -14.28 -5.76
N GLY A 38 9.41 -13.06 -6.30
CA GLY A 38 9.38 -12.81 -7.75
C GLY A 38 8.03 -13.02 -8.43
N MET A 39 6.98 -13.45 -7.71
CA MET A 39 5.62 -13.52 -8.25
C MET A 39 4.96 -12.15 -8.30
N SER A 40 3.91 -11.99 -9.11
CA SER A 40 3.04 -10.83 -8.98
C SER A 40 2.32 -10.84 -7.62
N GLU A 41 1.96 -9.68 -7.08
CA GLU A 41 1.21 -9.59 -5.81
C GLU A 41 -0.05 -10.48 -5.83
N ALA A 42 -0.77 -10.50 -6.95
CA ALA A 42 -1.99 -11.28 -7.09
C ALA A 42 -1.73 -12.79 -7.04
N ASP A 43 -0.70 -13.26 -7.74
CA ASP A 43 -0.34 -14.68 -7.78
C ASP A 43 0.23 -15.12 -6.42
N ALA A 44 1.07 -14.30 -5.79
CA ALA A 44 1.62 -14.54 -4.46
C ALA A 44 0.52 -14.68 -3.40
N LYS A 45 -0.45 -13.74 -3.39
CA LYS A 45 -1.64 -13.83 -2.52
C LYS A 45 -2.42 -15.10 -2.76
N ALA A 46 -2.69 -15.44 -4.02
CA ALA A 46 -3.45 -16.64 -4.36
C ALA A 46 -2.73 -17.92 -3.90
N ALA A 47 -1.40 -17.99 -4.04
CA ALA A 47 -0.60 -19.12 -3.57
C ALA A 47 -0.65 -19.29 -2.05
N LEU A 48 -0.48 -18.21 -1.30
CA LEU A 48 -0.55 -18.22 0.16
C LEU A 48 -1.95 -18.57 0.67
N GLN A 49 -3.00 -18.01 0.06
CA GLN A 49 -4.39 -18.32 0.40
C GLN A 49 -4.79 -19.76 0.06
N ALA A 50 -4.22 -20.35 -0.98
CA ALA A 50 -4.46 -21.75 -1.33
C ALA A 50 -3.96 -22.72 -0.25
N GLU A 51 -2.90 -22.35 0.48
CA GLU A 51 -2.40 -23.07 1.64
C GLU A 51 -3.21 -22.77 2.94
N GLY A 52 -4.22 -21.90 2.85
CA GLY A 52 -5.14 -21.59 3.95
C GLY A 52 -4.66 -20.50 4.89
N TYR A 53 -3.71 -19.65 4.48
CA TYR A 53 -3.26 -18.48 5.25
C TYR A 53 -4.16 -17.26 5.07
N GLU A 54 -4.24 -16.40 6.09
CA GLU A 54 -4.76 -15.05 5.98
C GLU A 54 -3.64 -14.12 5.54
N VAL A 55 -3.80 -13.40 4.41
CA VAL A 55 -2.71 -12.65 3.79
C VAL A 55 -2.98 -11.15 3.85
N THR A 56 -2.05 -10.44 4.49
CA THR A 56 -1.98 -8.97 4.48
C THR A 56 -0.81 -8.53 3.60
N SER A 57 -0.97 -7.49 2.78
CA SER A 57 0.16 -6.92 2.01
C SER A 57 0.67 -5.66 2.64
N GLU A 58 2.00 -5.51 2.63
CA GLU A 58 2.71 -4.29 2.99
C GLU A 58 3.68 -3.90 1.87
N TRP A 59 3.89 -2.59 1.69
CA TRP A 59 4.82 -2.08 0.70
C TRP A 59 6.27 -2.17 1.19
N TYR A 60 7.14 -2.63 0.30
CA TYR A 60 8.59 -2.62 0.49
C TYR A 60 9.20 -1.68 -0.54
N THR A 61 9.65 -0.50 -0.11
CA THR A 61 10.21 0.52 -1.02
C THR A 61 11.57 0.09 -1.53
N THR A 62 11.68 -0.10 -2.84
CA THR A 62 12.90 -0.51 -3.54
C THR A 62 12.87 -0.05 -5.00
N GLU A 63 14.06 0.23 -5.56
CA GLU A 63 14.25 0.50 -6.99
C GLU A 63 14.86 -0.69 -7.75
N ASP A 64 15.26 -1.75 -7.03
CA ASP A 64 15.95 -2.90 -7.60
C ASP A 64 15.00 -4.00 -8.09
N ILE A 65 13.74 -3.96 -7.68
CA ILE A 65 12.71 -4.96 -7.99
C ILE A 65 11.54 -4.27 -8.69
N GLU A 66 11.00 -4.91 -9.73
CA GLU A 66 9.85 -4.38 -10.47
C GLU A 66 8.64 -4.19 -9.53
N GLU A 67 7.99 -3.03 -9.65
CA GLU A 67 6.83 -2.66 -8.84
C GLU A 67 5.71 -3.71 -8.91
N GLY A 68 5.10 -4.02 -7.76
CA GLY A 68 4.06 -5.03 -7.66
C GLY A 68 4.57 -6.47 -7.58
N THR A 69 5.90 -6.67 -7.50
CA THR A 69 6.51 -7.99 -7.34
C THR A 69 6.64 -8.35 -5.87
N ALA A 70 6.32 -9.59 -5.51
CA ALA A 70 6.51 -10.14 -4.17
C ALA A 70 8.00 -10.21 -3.81
N VAL A 71 8.38 -9.58 -2.72
CA VAL A 71 9.77 -9.49 -2.24
C VAL A 71 10.06 -10.57 -1.20
N SER A 72 9.17 -10.72 -0.23
CA SER A 72 9.33 -11.69 0.87
C SER A 72 8.01 -11.86 1.63
N THR A 73 8.01 -12.78 2.58
CA THR A 73 6.90 -12.98 3.53
C THR A 73 7.39 -12.94 4.96
N ASP A 74 6.50 -12.58 5.88
CA ASP A 74 6.70 -12.73 7.31
C ASP A 74 5.47 -13.46 7.92
N PRO A 75 5.64 -14.67 8.48
CA PRO A 75 6.85 -15.48 8.57
C PRO A 75 7.44 -15.88 7.20
N ALA A 76 8.77 -16.08 7.17
CA ALA A 76 9.50 -16.36 5.94
C ALA A 76 9.06 -17.66 5.26
N ALA A 77 9.28 -17.76 3.95
CA ALA A 77 9.10 -18.99 3.18
C ALA A 77 9.78 -20.19 3.87
N GLY A 78 9.09 -21.33 3.90
CA GLY A 78 9.55 -22.54 4.61
C GLY A 78 9.18 -22.59 6.09
N SER A 79 8.64 -21.55 6.69
CA SER A 79 8.15 -21.55 8.07
C SER A 79 6.95 -22.49 8.22
N GLU A 80 6.92 -23.27 9.29
CA GLU A 80 5.79 -24.15 9.64
C GLU A 80 4.76 -23.37 10.46
N LEU A 81 3.54 -23.27 9.95
CA LEU A 81 2.43 -22.55 10.58
C LEU A 81 1.19 -23.43 10.71
N ASN A 82 0.21 -22.95 11.44
CA ASN A 82 -1.13 -23.54 11.46
C ASN A 82 -1.99 -22.98 10.32
N SER A 83 -2.98 -23.74 9.86
CA SER A 83 -4.00 -23.21 8.94
C SER A 83 -4.72 -22.02 9.57
N GLY A 84 -4.95 -20.97 8.78
CA GLY A 84 -5.54 -19.71 9.24
C GLY A 84 -4.59 -18.75 9.94
N SER A 85 -3.28 -19.07 9.97
CA SER A 85 -2.26 -18.11 10.45
C SER A 85 -2.17 -16.92 9.49
N GLU A 86 -1.88 -15.75 10.05
CA GLU A 86 -1.63 -14.53 9.27
C GLU A 86 -0.21 -14.57 8.69
N VAL A 87 -0.09 -14.16 7.43
CA VAL A 87 1.19 -14.00 6.72
C VAL A 87 1.19 -12.63 6.07
N THR A 88 2.20 -11.83 6.38
CA THR A 88 2.44 -10.55 5.72
C THR A 88 3.24 -10.78 4.44
N LEU A 89 2.71 -10.31 3.31
CA LEU A 89 3.37 -10.30 2.02
C LEU A 89 3.97 -8.92 1.76
N TYR A 90 5.29 -8.85 1.64
CA TYR A 90 5.98 -7.62 1.25
C TYR A 90 6.05 -7.52 -0.27
N VAL A 91 5.57 -6.40 -0.81
CA VAL A 91 5.45 -6.15 -2.26
C VAL A 91 6.30 -4.95 -2.64
N ALA A 92 7.10 -5.08 -3.68
CA ALA A 92 7.95 -4.02 -4.19
C ALA A 92 7.13 -2.79 -4.61
N HIS A 93 7.55 -1.62 -4.14
CA HIS A 93 6.95 -0.33 -4.43
C HIS A 93 8.06 0.68 -4.73
N SER A 94 7.98 1.36 -5.86
CA SER A 94 9.04 2.31 -6.22
C SER A 94 8.89 3.62 -5.44
N ARG A 95 10.03 4.25 -5.13
CA ARG A 95 10.05 5.57 -4.49
C ARG A 95 9.24 6.59 -5.29
N GLY A 96 9.33 6.51 -6.61
CA GLY A 96 8.60 7.41 -7.50
C GLY A 96 7.08 7.26 -7.36
N THR A 97 6.57 6.04 -7.28
CA THR A 97 5.14 5.79 -7.08
C THR A 97 4.69 6.24 -5.69
N GLU A 98 5.46 5.94 -4.66
CA GLU A 98 5.20 6.41 -3.29
C GLU A 98 5.04 7.94 -3.24
N LEU A 99 5.97 8.69 -3.84
CA LEU A 99 5.93 10.15 -3.84
C LEU A 99 4.77 10.72 -4.66
N VAL A 100 4.40 10.06 -5.76
CA VAL A 100 3.20 10.42 -6.54
C VAL A 100 1.94 10.24 -5.70
N ASP A 101 1.83 9.16 -4.94
CA ASP A 101 0.67 8.90 -4.09
C ASP A 101 0.60 9.87 -2.91
N LEU A 102 1.71 10.15 -2.24
CA LEU A 102 1.81 11.21 -1.23
C LEU A 102 1.40 12.57 -1.80
N THR A 103 1.86 12.90 -3.02
CA THR A 103 1.47 14.16 -3.68
C THR A 103 -0.04 14.21 -3.95
N ARG A 104 -0.65 13.11 -4.36
CA ARG A 104 -2.11 13.01 -4.57
C ARG A 104 -2.90 13.12 -3.28
N GLU A 105 -2.32 12.70 -2.16
CA GLU A 105 -2.95 12.79 -0.85
C GLU A 105 -2.99 14.23 -0.32
N ILE A 106 -1.89 14.98 -0.49
CA ILE A 106 -1.78 16.34 0.05
C ILE A 106 -2.42 17.43 -0.80
N LEU A 107 -2.58 17.23 -2.12
CA LEU A 107 -3.10 18.26 -3.03
C LEU A 107 -4.60 18.56 -2.87
N PRO A 108 -5.51 17.59 -2.60
CA PRO A 108 -6.94 17.88 -2.49
C PRO A 108 -7.25 18.91 -1.41
N GLY A 109 -7.88 20.03 -1.81
CA GLY A 109 -8.21 21.12 -0.91
C GLY A 109 -7.02 21.98 -0.45
N ALA A 110 -5.79 21.69 -0.92
CA ALA A 110 -4.62 22.50 -0.63
C ALA A 110 -4.78 23.93 -1.16
N ASN A 111 -4.14 24.88 -0.48
CA ASN A 111 -4.07 26.27 -0.92
C ASN A 111 -2.72 26.49 -1.62
N LEU A 112 -2.78 26.86 -2.89
CA LEU A 112 -1.61 27.21 -3.70
C LEU A 112 -1.49 28.72 -3.76
N THR A 113 -0.26 29.23 -3.72
CA THR A 113 0.00 30.68 -3.85
C THR A 113 1.14 30.89 -4.84
N ASN A 114 0.89 31.74 -5.85
CA ASN A 114 1.88 32.21 -6.82
C ASN A 114 1.73 33.73 -7.01
N ASP A 115 2.45 34.28 -8.01
CA ASP A 115 2.41 35.71 -8.34
C ASP A 115 1.03 36.21 -8.82
N GLU A 116 0.15 35.31 -9.26
CA GLU A 116 -1.20 35.62 -9.71
C GLU A 116 -2.23 35.61 -8.59
N GLY A 117 -1.88 35.04 -7.41
CA GLY A 117 -2.76 35.03 -6.24
C GLY A 117 -2.79 33.71 -5.48
N SER A 118 -3.87 33.53 -4.74
CA SER A 118 -4.13 32.33 -3.94
C SER A 118 -5.24 31.49 -4.57
N PHE A 119 -5.04 30.17 -4.58
CA PHE A 119 -5.92 29.20 -5.24
C PHE A 119 -6.20 28.02 -4.34
N LYS A 120 -7.41 27.52 -4.34
CA LYS A 120 -7.80 26.28 -3.68
C LYS A 120 -7.92 25.17 -4.70
N VAL A 121 -7.20 24.07 -4.50
CA VAL A 121 -7.25 22.90 -5.37
C VAL A 121 -8.61 22.22 -5.24
N GLU A 122 -9.27 21.98 -6.38
CA GLU A 122 -10.54 21.24 -6.46
C GLU A 122 -10.36 19.85 -7.09
N ASN A 123 -9.54 19.75 -8.16
CA ASN A 123 -9.32 18.49 -8.86
C ASN A 123 -7.85 18.31 -9.22
N ILE A 124 -7.36 17.07 -9.15
CA ILE A 124 -6.05 16.69 -9.67
C ILE A 124 -6.24 16.11 -11.06
N LYS A 125 -5.49 16.63 -12.04
CA LYS A 125 -5.46 16.11 -13.41
C LYS A 125 -4.36 15.10 -13.63
N SER A 126 -3.16 15.40 -13.12
CA SER A 126 -2.02 14.50 -13.22
C SER A 126 -1.01 14.74 -12.10
N CYS A 127 -0.29 13.68 -11.74
CA CYS A 127 0.93 13.71 -10.94
C CYS A 127 1.93 12.78 -11.61
N THR A 128 3.17 13.22 -11.79
CA THR A 128 4.21 12.46 -12.50
C THR A 128 5.55 12.65 -11.82
N TYR A 129 6.19 11.55 -11.44
CA TYR A 129 7.54 11.57 -10.89
C TYR A 129 8.58 11.91 -11.98
N ARG A 130 9.55 12.74 -11.65
CA ARG A 130 10.60 13.22 -12.56
C ARG A 130 12.00 12.75 -12.18
N GLY A 131 12.18 12.15 -11.03
CA GLY A 131 13.47 11.82 -10.43
C GLY A 131 13.85 12.77 -9.31
N ASP A 132 14.87 12.42 -8.55
CA ASP A 132 15.45 13.23 -7.46
C ASP A 132 14.42 13.78 -6.45
N GLY A 133 13.39 12.98 -6.17
CA GLY A 133 12.31 13.37 -5.25
C GLY A 133 11.28 14.34 -5.84
N GLU A 134 11.41 14.75 -7.11
CA GLU A 134 10.50 15.71 -7.73
C GLU A 134 9.25 15.03 -8.32
N VAL A 135 8.07 15.51 -7.93
CA VAL A 135 6.77 15.17 -8.54
C VAL A 135 6.16 16.41 -9.15
N LEU A 136 5.94 16.39 -10.47
CA LEU A 136 5.17 17.41 -11.15
C LEU A 136 3.68 17.11 -11.04
N TYR A 137 2.87 18.14 -10.86
CA TYR A 137 1.42 18.02 -10.82
C TYR A 137 0.73 19.04 -11.74
N THR A 138 -0.45 18.67 -12.20
CA THR A 138 -1.41 19.56 -12.85
C THR A 138 -2.73 19.44 -12.13
N VAL A 139 -3.28 20.58 -11.69
CA VAL A 139 -4.55 20.65 -10.95
C VAL A 139 -5.52 21.65 -11.56
N GLU A 140 -6.79 21.48 -11.27
CA GLU A 140 -7.78 22.52 -11.40
C GLU A 140 -8.02 23.17 -10.05
N ALA A 141 -7.88 24.47 -9.97
CA ALA A 141 -8.01 25.23 -8.76
C ALA A 141 -8.86 26.47 -8.95
N ARG A 142 -9.45 26.94 -7.87
CA ARG A 142 -10.27 28.14 -7.86
C ARG A 142 -9.53 29.25 -7.13
N GLN A 143 -9.33 30.36 -7.81
CA GLN A 143 -8.76 31.55 -7.18
C GLN A 143 -9.67 32.06 -6.07
N TYR A 144 -9.08 32.49 -4.98
CA TYR A 144 -9.81 33.10 -3.88
C TYR A 144 -9.08 34.32 -3.33
N GLU A 145 -9.86 35.20 -2.70
CA GLU A 145 -9.39 36.36 -1.96
C GLU A 145 -10.03 36.37 -0.58
N VAL A 146 -9.28 36.79 0.43
CA VAL A 146 -9.80 37.00 1.77
C VAL A 146 -10.15 38.49 1.89
N VAL A 147 -11.43 38.78 1.94
CA VAL A 147 -11.97 40.16 2.01
C VAL A 147 -12.31 40.48 3.46
N THR A 148 -11.79 41.60 3.98
CA THR A 148 -12.17 42.10 5.29
C THR A 148 -13.51 42.84 5.17
N MET A 149 -14.50 42.33 5.89
CA MET A 149 -15.86 42.92 5.89
C MET A 149 -15.85 44.26 6.67
N PRO A 150 -16.60 45.26 6.15
CA PRO A 150 -16.72 46.53 6.85
C PRO A 150 -17.41 46.38 8.20
N PHE A 151 -17.20 47.35 9.09
CA PHE A 151 -17.82 47.44 10.43
C PHE A 151 -17.40 46.31 11.41
N GLY A 152 -16.23 45.70 11.24
CA GLY A 152 -15.72 44.68 12.15
C GLY A 152 -16.45 43.34 12.07
N LEU A 153 -17.15 43.04 10.99
CA LEU A 153 -17.85 41.77 10.76
C LEU A 153 -16.93 40.58 10.43
N GLY A 154 -15.61 40.78 10.50
CA GLY A 154 -14.61 39.71 10.28
C GLY A 154 -14.07 39.67 8.85
N GLN A 155 -13.66 38.47 8.45
CA GLN A 155 -13.14 38.20 7.09
C GLN A 155 -14.00 37.16 6.39
N GLU A 156 -14.17 37.32 5.08
CA GLU A 156 -14.88 36.37 4.21
C GLU A 156 -13.95 35.92 3.08
N THR A 157 -14.00 34.63 2.74
CA THR A 157 -13.27 34.09 1.58
C THR A 157 -14.17 34.10 0.37
N VAL A 158 -13.77 34.84 -0.67
CA VAL A 158 -14.52 34.94 -1.92
C VAL A 158 -13.81 34.15 -3.01
N PHE A 159 -14.50 33.21 -3.62
CA PHE A 159 -13.98 32.37 -4.70
C PHE A 159 -14.38 32.88 -6.08
N ALA A 160 -13.44 32.80 -7.03
CA ALA A 160 -13.75 33.05 -8.46
C ALA A 160 -14.72 31.98 -8.99
N LYS A 161 -15.54 32.36 -9.96
CA LYS A 161 -16.53 31.45 -10.58
C LYS A 161 -15.88 30.39 -11.49
N LYS A 162 -14.70 30.71 -12.06
CA LYS A 162 -14.03 29.90 -13.07
C LYS A 162 -12.87 29.10 -12.41
N LEU A 163 -12.72 27.83 -12.80
CA LEU A 163 -11.54 27.04 -12.50
C LEU A 163 -10.38 27.45 -13.40
N THR A 164 -9.18 27.44 -12.84
CA THR A 164 -7.93 27.69 -13.54
C THR A 164 -7.06 26.45 -13.44
N THR A 165 -6.39 26.07 -14.52
CA THR A 165 -5.39 25.01 -14.48
C THR A 165 -4.08 25.57 -13.95
N ILE A 166 -3.52 24.93 -12.93
CA ILE A 166 -2.24 25.26 -12.34
C ILE A 166 -1.32 24.06 -12.48
N GLU A 167 -0.10 24.33 -12.96
CA GLU A 167 0.97 23.35 -13.04
C GLU A 167 2.01 23.70 -11.98
N GLY A 168 2.58 22.67 -11.36
CA GLY A 168 3.56 22.86 -10.33
C GLY A 168 4.39 21.62 -10.07
N GLY A 169 5.33 21.75 -9.15
CA GLY A 169 6.19 20.67 -8.70
C GLY A 169 6.36 20.68 -7.19
N ILE A 170 6.50 19.50 -6.63
CA ILE A 170 6.83 19.25 -5.22
C ILE A 170 8.12 18.45 -5.20
N VAL A 171 9.09 18.88 -4.41
CA VAL A 171 10.31 18.13 -4.12
C VAL A 171 10.21 17.57 -2.71
N TRP A 172 10.28 16.26 -2.60
CA TRP A 172 10.27 15.52 -1.36
C TRP A 172 11.68 15.17 -0.90
N ASN A 173 11.93 15.23 0.40
CA ASN A 173 13.16 14.71 1.00
C ASN A 173 13.05 13.20 1.29
N ASP A 174 14.16 12.60 1.79
CA ASP A 174 14.20 11.16 2.11
C ASP A 174 13.28 10.78 3.28
N ASP A 175 12.86 11.74 4.10
CA ASP A 175 11.95 11.52 5.23
C ASP A 175 10.46 11.69 4.85
N ASN A 176 10.13 11.75 3.56
CA ASN A 176 8.78 12.00 3.04
C ASN A 176 8.19 13.34 3.47
N GLU A 177 9.03 14.35 3.64
CA GLU A 177 8.60 15.72 3.90
C GLU A 177 8.79 16.59 2.65
N VAL A 178 7.88 17.54 2.45
CA VAL A 178 8.00 18.51 1.35
C VAL A 178 9.16 19.47 1.64
N SER A 179 10.23 19.36 0.88
CA SER A 179 11.38 20.27 0.99
C SER A 179 11.20 21.54 0.17
N TYR A 180 10.47 21.46 -0.95
CA TYR A 180 10.15 22.59 -1.82
C TYR A 180 8.86 22.34 -2.58
N ALA A 181 8.07 23.40 -2.82
CA ALA A 181 6.91 23.35 -3.67
C ALA A 181 6.75 24.66 -4.45
N SER A 182 6.43 24.56 -5.74
CA SER A 182 6.13 25.69 -6.62
C SER A 182 4.90 25.38 -7.47
N PRO A 183 3.80 26.13 -7.38
CA PRO A 183 3.55 27.21 -6.39
C PRO A 183 3.58 26.74 -4.94
N SER A 184 3.83 27.64 -4.02
CA SER A 184 3.89 27.33 -2.57
C SER A 184 2.58 26.73 -2.12
N ILE A 185 2.67 25.61 -1.37
CA ILE A 185 1.51 24.94 -0.77
C ILE A 185 1.34 25.44 0.66
N ARG A 186 0.10 25.77 1.03
CA ARG A 186 -0.30 26.05 2.41
C ARG A 186 -1.50 25.18 2.77
N TYR A 187 -1.41 24.54 3.90
CA TYR A 187 -2.46 23.67 4.47
C TYR A 187 -3.41 24.46 5.36
#